data_3dc83251c182ec498e3010833298acd8
#
_entry.id   3dc83251c182ec498e3010833298acd8
#
_cell.length_a   1.000
_cell.length_b   1.000
_cell.length_c   1.000
_cell.angle_alpha   90.00
_cell.angle_beta   90.00
_cell.angle_gamma   90.00
#
_symmetry.space_group_name_H-M   'P 1'
#
loop_
_entity.id
_entity.type
_entity.pdbx_description
1 polymer ?
#
loop_
_entity_poly.entity_id
_entity_poly.type
_entity_poly.pdbx_seq_one_letter_code
_entity_poly.pdbx_strand_id
1 'polypeptide(L)' 'MKDICNECKMDMMDHTYCMGCEGPMCENEDTIDMPEGWYHPDCHSDIYG' A
#
# COMPACT_ATOMS: atom_id res chain seq x y z
N MET A 1 -19.86 -0.44 10.15
CA MET A 1 -18.98 0.74 10.05
C MET A 1 -17.92 0.51 9.00
N LYS A 2 -17.63 1.55 8.24
CA LYS A 2 -16.59 1.49 7.23
C LYS A 2 -15.28 2.00 7.81
N ASP A 3 -14.22 1.28 7.53
CA ASP A 3 -12.90 1.72 7.90
C ASP A 3 -12.38 2.68 6.83
N ILE A 4 -11.98 3.86 7.24
CA ILE A 4 -11.48 4.89 6.35
C ILE A 4 -10.02 5.17 6.66
N CYS A 5 -9.20 5.22 5.63
CA CYS A 5 -7.79 5.57 5.77
C CYS A 5 -7.66 7.00 6.29
N ASN A 6 -6.85 7.19 7.32
CA ASN A 6 -6.68 8.50 7.93
C ASN A 6 -5.85 9.46 7.05
N GLU A 7 -5.11 8.92 6.12
CA GLU A 7 -4.22 9.74 5.30
C GLU A 7 -4.86 10.20 3.99
N CYS A 8 -5.46 9.27 3.26
CA CYS A 8 -6.08 9.60 1.97
C CYS A 8 -7.59 9.66 2.01
N LYS A 9 -8.20 9.30 3.14
CA LYS A 9 -9.66 9.33 3.35
C LYS A 9 -10.44 8.43 2.42
N MET A 10 -9.78 7.43 1.85
CA MET A 10 -10.44 6.43 1.03
C MET A 10 -10.94 5.27 1.88
N ASP A 11 -11.95 4.58 1.36
CA ASP A 11 -12.45 3.36 1.99
C ASP A 11 -11.34 2.32 2.00
N MET A 12 -11.09 1.71 3.16
CA MET A 12 -10.02 0.73 3.29
C MET A 12 -10.23 -0.50 2.41
N MET A 13 -11.49 -0.83 2.06
CA MET A 13 -11.77 -1.94 1.16
C MET A 13 -11.34 -1.65 -0.27
N ASP A 14 -11.41 -0.39 -0.68
CA ASP A 14 -10.97 0.03 -2.01
C ASP A 14 -9.53 0.52 -2.00
N HIS A 15 -8.93 0.51 -0.84
CA HIS A 15 -7.58 1.03 -0.62
C HIS A 15 -6.54 -0.06 -0.90
N THR A 16 -5.41 0.36 -1.47
CA THR A 16 -4.30 -0.55 -1.78
C THR A 16 -3.51 -0.89 -0.51
N TYR A 17 -3.00 -2.11 -0.45
CA TYR A 17 -2.17 -2.55 0.67
C TYR A 17 -0.81 -3.02 0.15
N CYS A 18 0.21 -2.78 0.96
CA CYS A 18 1.56 -3.24 0.67
C CYS A 18 1.65 -4.75 0.93
N MET A 19 2.21 -5.48 -0.02
CA MET A 19 2.40 -6.93 0.12
C MET A 19 3.57 -7.28 1.04
N GLY A 20 4.44 -6.31 1.29
CA GLY A 20 5.58 -6.53 2.16
C GLY A 20 5.27 -6.41 3.63
N CYS A 21 4.74 -5.27 4.04
CA CYS A 21 4.42 -5.00 5.45
C CYS A 21 2.93 -5.15 5.77
N GLU A 22 2.11 -5.39 4.76
CA GLU A 22 0.66 -5.52 4.89
C GLU A 22 -0.01 -4.26 5.43
N GLY A 23 0.66 -3.12 5.27
CA GLY A 23 0.13 -1.84 5.70
C GLY A 23 -0.62 -1.12 4.58
N PRO A 24 -1.44 -0.11 4.94
CA PRO A 24 -2.19 0.63 3.95
C PRO A 24 -1.27 1.51 3.08
N MET A 25 -1.58 1.59 1.80
CA MET A 25 -0.85 2.41 0.84
C MET A 25 -1.81 3.36 0.15
N CYS A 26 -1.50 4.65 0.19
CA CYS A 26 -2.32 5.66 -0.45
C CYS A 26 -1.91 5.82 -1.92
N GLU A 27 -2.89 6.13 -2.76
CA GLU A 27 -2.62 6.28 -4.20
C GLU A 27 -1.63 7.40 -4.52
N ASN A 28 -1.57 8.40 -3.65
CA ASN A 28 -0.66 9.52 -3.85
C ASN A 28 0.76 9.26 -3.33
N GLU A 29 1.01 8.06 -2.82
CA GLU A 29 2.36 7.67 -2.40
C GLU A 29 3.07 6.98 -3.54
N ASP A 30 4.40 7.02 -3.52
CA ASP A 30 5.19 6.25 -4.46
C ASP A 30 5.05 4.77 -4.15
N THR A 31 4.62 3.99 -5.13
CA THR A 31 4.44 2.56 -4.95
C THR A 31 5.17 1.81 -6.05
N ILE A 32 5.56 0.57 -5.75
CA ILE A 32 6.19 -0.32 -6.71
C ILE A 32 5.13 -1.28 -7.24
N ASP A 33 4.93 -1.28 -8.54
CA ASP A 33 3.93 -2.11 -9.19
C ASP A 33 4.53 -3.49 -9.50
N MET A 34 3.98 -4.53 -8.85
CA MET A 34 4.45 -5.90 -9.01
C MET A 34 3.29 -6.81 -9.42
N PRO A 35 3.58 -7.93 -10.09
CA PRO A 35 2.53 -8.87 -10.53
C PRO A 35 1.66 -9.39 -9.39
N GLU A 36 2.22 -9.57 -8.20
CA GLU A 36 1.48 -10.07 -7.04
C GLU A 36 0.75 -8.96 -6.29
N GLY A 37 1.10 -7.69 -6.54
CA GLY A 37 0.47 -6.57 -5.83
C GLY A 37 1.37 -5.35 -5.83
N TRP A 38 1.25 -4.53 -4.79
CA TRP A 38 2.04 -3.31 -4.68
C TRP A 38 2.88 -3.36 -3.42
N TYR A 39 4.01 -2.65 -3.47
CA TYR A 39 4.94 -2.54 -2.36
C TYR A 39 5.29 -1.09 -2.13
N HIS A 40 5.57 -0.75 -0.87
CA HIS A 40 6.24 0.51 -0.58
C HIS A 40 7.66 0.43 -1.15
N PRO A 41 8.24 1.56 -1.60
CA PRO A 41 9.62 1.56 -2.09
C PRO A 41 10.60 0.97 -1.08
N ASP A 42 10.43 1.30 0.19
CA ASP A 42 11.28 0.79 1.26
C ASP A 42 11.09 -0.72 1.46
N CYS A 43 9.84 -1.18 1.42
CA CYS A 43 9.54 -2.60 1.58
C CYS A 43 10.11 -3.41 0.42
N HIS A 44 9.95 -2.90 -0.78
CA HIS A 44 10.49 -3.56 -1.97
C HIS A 44 12.01 -3.66 -1.90
N SER A 45 12.65 -2.58 -1.49
CA SER A 45 14.10 -2.54 -1.35
C SER A 45 14.58 -3.53 -0.28
N ASP A 46 13.81 -3.69 0.79
CA ASP A 46 14.13 -4.61 1.86
C ASP A 46 14.05 -6.07 1.41
N ILE A 47 13.12 -6.37 0.50
CA ILE A 47 12.91 -7.73 0.02
C ILE A 47 13.81 -8.06 -1.17
N TYR A 48 13.87 -7.18 -2.13
CA TYR A 48 14.55 -7.43 -3.41
C TYR A 48 15.85 -6.66 -3.60
N GLY A 49 16.02 -5.67 -2.80
CA GLY A 49 17.08 -4.76 -3.02
C GLY A 49 18.31 -4.83 -2.34
#